data_d24440545dbf2d44a45ca744e7dd1a70
#
_entry.id   d24440545dbf2d44a45ca744e7dd1a70
#
_cell.length_a   1.000
_cell.length_b   1.000
_cell.length_c   1.000
_cell.angle_alpha   90.00
_cell.angle_beta   90.00
_cell.angle_gamma   90.00
#
_symmetry.space_group_name_H-M   'P 1'
#
loop_
_entity.id
_entity.type
_entity.pdbx_description
1 polymer ?
#
loop_
_entity_poly.entity_id
_entity_poly.type
_entity_poly.pdbx_seq_one_letter_code
_entity_poly.pdbx_strand_id
1 'polypeptide(L)'
;MSEVTNVRMRINDLRVALAETGVEILKGVSLELQEGKIFALVGESGSGKSVTSMAAMRLLPEALEITSGAVSVGDQDLFELSESNMQTVRGRRVAMIFQNAMTALNPVQTVGQQVAETLRLHTDLRGSALRNRVVQLFNEVGIPDSEQRFDFYPHELSGGQQQRVMIAMALACEPEVLIADEPTTALDVTIQEQVLKLIRELTESRKLAVLLITHDMGVVRNTADEVAVMYQGEIIERADVDDFFHNPKEEYSRRLIDALPDLSHFQSAAVEEPLLQLDDVKIHFPIRKGVLQRVVDHTRAVDGVSLAIGRAETYALVGESGSGKSTLGRAILNLESIAGGRVSFNGKEIQDLGRKEMLPYRKQIQVIFQNPFSSMNPRLSVGEIITEGMISLGLGLNKEERDKRIDELLTRVQLGPEFASRYPHEFSGGQLQRIAIARALAVEPELIICDEPTSALDVSIRAEVLDLLQELQRDFGVSYLFITHDLSIVPSLAHHVGVMQMGKLVEQGTAEQILTRPEHPYTQALLKSVPRIDP
;
A
#
# COMPACT_ATOMS: atom_id res chain seq x y z
N MET A 1 -42.98 6.01 -6.78
CA MET A 1 -42.71 4.78 -7.55
C MET A 1 -41.50 4.15 -6.87
N SER A 2 -41.67 3.01 -6.22
CA SER A 2 -40.57 2.27 -5.62
C SER A 2 -39.66 1.79 -6.77
N GLU A 3 -38.43 2.28 -6.81
CA GLU A 3 -37.39 1.69 -7.68
C GLU A 3 -37.31 0.20 -7.34
N VAL A 4 -37.58 -0.64 -8.33
CA VAL A 4 -37.34 -2.07 -8.21
C VAL A 4 -35.81 -2.23 -8.18
N THR A 5 -35.26 -2.28 -6.98
CA THR A 5 -33.80 -2.53 -6.79
C THR A 5 -33.48 -3.92 -7.32
N ASN A 6 -32.75 -3.98 -8.43
CA ASN A 6 -32.35 -5.24 -9.06
C ASN A 6 -31.12 -5.79 -8.33
N VAL A 7 -31.36 -6.52 -7.23
CA VAL A 7 -30.30 -7.15 -6.43
C VAL A 7 -29.72 -8.32 -7.23
N ARG A 8 -28.40 -8.29 -7.49
CA ARG A 8 -27.67 -9.32 -8.22
C ARG A 8 -27.10 -10.40 -7.30
N MET A 9 -26.64 -9.99 -6.11
CA MET A 9 -26.07 -10.92 -5.13
C MET A 9 -26.58 -10.56 -3.72
N ARG A 10 -26.90 -11.59 -2.92
CA ARG A 10 -27.21 -11.45 -1.48
C ARG A 10 -26.33 -12.37 -0.67
N ILE A 11 -25.82 -11.84 0.43
CA ILE A 11 -25.18 -12.58 1.51
C ILE A 11 -26.09 -12.42 2.73
N ASN A 12 -26.51 -13.53 3.34
CA ASN A 12 -27.44 -13.54 4.45
C ASN A 12 -26.85 -14.31 5.64
N ASP A 13 -26.68 -13.65 6.78
CA ASP A 13 -26.21 -14.22 8.06
C ASP A 13 -24.99 -15.14 7.89
N LEU A 14 -24.02 -14.73 7.06
CA LEU A 14 -22.84 -15.54 6.75
C LEU A 14 -21.94 -15.64 7.96
N ARG A 15 -21.69 -16.88 8.42
CA ARG A 15 -20.81 -17.21 9.54
C ARG A 15 -19.68 -18.10 9.07
N VAL A 16 -18.48 -17.78 9.51
CA VAL A 16 -17.26 -18.54 9.22
C VAL A 16 -16.47 -18.68 10.50
N ALA A 17 -15.96 -19.87 10.77
CA ALA A 17 -15.14 -20.15 11.95
C ALA A 17 -13.83 -20.85 11.57
N LEU A 18 -12.88 -20.84 12.51
CA LEU A 18 -11.69 -21.70 12.44
C LEU A 18 -12.10 -23.16 12.63
N ALA A 19 -11.76 -24.03 11.68
CA ALA A 19 -12.15 -25.44 11.68
C ALA A 19 -11.66 -26.21 12.91
N GLU A 20 -10.45 -25.87 13.44
CA GLU A 20 -9.87 -26.56 14.59
C GLU A 20 -10.45 -26.11 15.94
N THR A 21 -10.74 -24.81 16.09
CA THR A 21 -11.07 -24.22 17.39
C THR A 21 -12.53 -23.76 17.51
N GLY A 22 -13.24 -23.66 16.40
CA GLY A 22 -14.60 -23.11 16.34
C GLY A 22 -14.69 -21.60 16.61
N VAL A 23 -13.56 -20.88 16.66
CA VAL A 23 -13.56 -19.43 16.86
C VAL A 23 -14.17 -18.74 15.64
N GLU A 24 -15.25 -17.99 15.85
CA GLU A 24 -15.93 -17.27 14.77
C GLU A 24 -15.06 -16.11 14.24
N ILE A 25 -14.86 -16.10 12.93
CA ILE A 25 -14.20 -15.03 12.17
C ILE A 25 -15.26 -14.11 11.55
N LEU A 26 -16.35 -14.69 11.00
CA LEU A 26 -17.52 -13.92 10.56
C LEU A 26 -18.70 -14.29 11.45
N LYS A 27 -19.41 -13.27 11.94
CA LYS A 27 -20.44 -13.40 12.96
C LYS A 27 -21.83 -12.98 12.47
N GLY A 28 -22.20 -13.37 11.26
CA GLY A 28 -23.52 -13.09 10.68
C GLY A 28 -23.51 -11.89 9.72
N VAL A 29 -22.56 -11.90 8.78
CA VAL A 29 -22.44 -10.85 7.76
C VAL A 29 -23.62 -10.93 6.78
N SER A 30 -24.31 -9.79 6.58
CA SER A 30 -25.41 -9.65 5.63
C SER A 30 -25.23 -8.40 4.78
N LEU A 31 -25.29 -8.56 3.44
CA LEU A 31 -25.22 -7.46 2.48
C LEU A 31 -25.91 -7.81 1.16
N GLU A 32 -26.28 -6.79 0.40
CA GLU A 32 -26.90 -6.91 -0.91
C GLU A 32 -26.15 -6.05 -1.93
N LEU A 33 -25.84 -6.63 -3.09
CA LEU A 33 -25.19 -5.94 -4.21
C LEU A 33 -26.23 -5.63 -5.29
N GLN A 34 -26.34 -4.37 -5.66
CA GLN A 34 -27.29 -3.88 -6.64
C GLN A 34 -26.66 -3.72 -8.01
N GLU A 35 -27.44 -3.98 -9.04
CA GLU A 35 -27.04 -3.79 -10.45
C GLU A 35 -26.59 -2.34 -10.72
N GLY A 36 -25.43 -2.18 -11.34
CA GLY A 36 -24.87 -0.89 -11.72
C GLY A 36 -24.35 -0.05 -10.56
N LYS A 37 -24.20 -0.65 -9.35
CA LYS A 37 -23.69 0.04 -8.17
C LYS A 37 -22.40 -0.60 -7.63
N ILE A 38 -21.60 0.21 -6.99
CA ILE A 38 -20.40 -0.19 -6.26
C ILE A 38 -20.70 -0.11 -4.77
N PHE A 39 -20.72 -1.26 -4.11
CA PHE A 39 -20.85 -1.40 -2.66
C PHE A 39 -19.46 -1.57 -2.04
N ALA A 40 -19.03 -0.64 -1.20
CA ALA A 40 -17.75 -0.73 -0.50
C ALA A 40 -17.89 -1.49 0.82
N LEU A 41 -17.00 -2.43 1.09
CA LEU A 41 -16.81 -3.08 2.38
C LEU A 41 -15.47 -2.65 2.97
N VAL A 42 -15.51 -1.89 4.06
CA VAL A 42 -14.34 -1.25 4.67
C VAL A 42 -14.10 -1.73 6.10
N GLY A 43 -12.90 -1.50 6.62
CA GLY A 43 -12.49 -1.86 7.98
C GLY A 43 -11.00 -2.20 8.03
N GLU A 44 -10.46 -2.39 9.22
CA GLU A 44 -9.06 -2.77 9.44
C GLU A 44 -8.73 -4.17 8.92
N SER A 45 -7.42 -4.44 8.77
CA SER A 45 -6.93 -5.80 8.49
C SER A 45 -7.39 -6.77 9.57
N GLY A 46 -7.80 -7.97 9.16
CA GLY A 46 -8.34 -8.95 10.10
C GLY A 46 -9.79 -8.74 10.50
N SER A 47 -10.50 -7.69 10.03
CA SER A 47 -11.94 -7.51 10.33
C SER A 47 -12.85 -8.56 9.66
N GLY A 48 -12.34 -9.33 8.67
CA GLY A 48 -13.08 -10.39 7.98
C GLY A 48 -13.46 -10.08 6.52
N LYS A 49 -13.09 -8.93 5.95
CA LYS A 49 -13.47 -8.51 4.59
C LYS A 49 -13.11 -9.53 3.51
N SER A 50 -11.83 -9.91 3.41
CA SER A 50 -11.36 -10.90 2.43
C SER A 50 -11.91 -12.31 2.73
N VAL A 51 -12.18 -12.64 4.00
CA VAL A 51 -12.85 -13.88 4.36
C VAL A 51 -14.29 -13.88 3.83
N THR A 52 -14.99 -12.75 3.88
CA THR A 52 -16.35 -12.62 3.32
C THR A 52 -16.35 -12.87 1.81
N SER A 53 -15.40 -12.27 1.06
CA SER A 53 -15.29 -12.48 -0.38
C SER A 53 -14.92 -13.92 -0.76
N MET A 54 -13.96 -14.52 -0.05
CA MET A 54 -13.56 -15.91 -0.28
C MET A 54 -14.67 -16.89 0.09
N ALA A 55 -15.40 -16.65 1.19
CA ALA A 55 -16.55 -17.46 1.57
C ALA A 55 -17.67 -17.41 0.52
N ALA A 56 -17.97 -16.20 0.00
CA ALA A 56 -18.95 -16.03 -1.07
C ALA A 56 -18.59 -16.81 -2.34
N MET A 57 -17.30 -16.93 -2.65
CA MET A 57 -16.76 -17.69 -3.76
C MET A 57 -16.49 -19.17 -3.43
N ARG A 58 -16.70 -19.61 -2.19
CA ARG A 58 -16.31 -20.95 -1.67
C ARG A 58 -14.83 -21.26 -1.96
N LEU A 59 -13.97 -20.27 -1.68
CA LEU A 59 -12.50 -20.35 -1.86
C LEU A 59 -11.77 -20.20 -0.53
N LEU A 60 -12.43 -20.51 0.59
CA LEU A 60 -11.80 -20.46 1.91
C LEU A 60 -10.64 -21.48 1.99
N PRO A 61 -9.54 -21.12 2.67
CA PRO A 61 -8.50 -22.10 3.02
C PRO A 61 -9.04 -23.17 3.97
N GLU A 62 -8.41 -24.35 3.99
CA GLU A 62 -8.83 -25.51 4.79
C GLU A 62 -8.95 -25.23 6.30
N ALA A 63 -8.24 -24.21 6.80
CA ALA A 63 -8.31 -23.78 8.20
C ALA A 63 -9.64 -23.08 8.56
N LEU A 64 -10.46 -22.71 7.57
CA LEU A 64 -11.72 -21.97 7.75
C LEU A 64 -12.89 -22.78 7.19
N GLU A 65 -14.02 -22.77 7.90
CA GLU A 65 -15.27 -23.40 7.47
C GLU A 65 -16.47 -22.45 7.55
N ILE A 66 -17.40 -22.60 6.61
CA ILE A 66 -18.69 -21.91 6.66
C ILE A 66 -19.59 -22.67 7.61
N THR A 67 -19.99 -22.06 8.72
CA THR A 67 -20.82 -22.69 9.75
C THR A 67 -22.31 -22.47 9.52
N SER A 68 -22.71 -21.34 8.95
CA SER A 68 -24.09 -21.04 8.57
C SER A 68 -24.18 -19.87 7.60
N GLY A 69 -25.40 -19.58 7.14
CA GLY A 69 -25.72 -18.50 6.22
C GLY A 69 -25.95 -18.99 4.79
N ALA A 70 -26.28 -18.04 3.91
CA ALA A 70 -26.54 -18.31 2.49
C ALA A 70 -25.95 -17.21 1.62
N VAL A 71 -25.49 -17.57 0.42
CA VAL A 71 -25.04 -16.64 -0.61
C VAL A 71 -25.77 -16.96 -1.90
N SER A 72 -26.54 -16.00 -2.42
CA SER A 72 -27.30 -16.20 -3.66
C SER A 72 -26.91 -15.19 -4.73
N VAL A 73 -26.96 -15.62 -6.00
CA VAL A 73 -26.84 -14.78 -7.21
C VAL A 73 -28.11 -14.95 -8.03
N GLY A 74 -28.90 -13.87 -8.13
CA GLY A 74 -30.30 -13.99 -8.52
C GLY A 74 -31.05 -14.93 -7.57
N ASP A 75 -31.73 -15.95 -8.13
CA ASP A 75 -32.50 -16.92 -7.33
C ASP A 75 -31.68 -18.18 -6.96
N GLN A 76 -30.39 -18.24 -7.28
CA GLN A 76 -29.54 -19.43 -7.08
C GLN A 76 -28.68 -19.31 -5.83
N ASP A 77 -28.92 -20.19 -4.85
CA ASP A 77 -28.03 -20.32 -3.68
C ASP A 77 -26.72 -21.04 -4.08
N LEU A 78 -25.58 -20.38 -3.81
CA LEU A 78 -24.26 -20.87 -4.18
C LEU A 78 -23.78 -22.00 -3.26
N PHE A 79 -24.31 -22.06 -2.02
CA PHE A 79 -23.89 -23.07 -1.05
C PHE A 79 -24.57 -24.42 -1.27
N GLU A 80 -25.72 -24.43 -1.94
CA GLU A 80 -26.42 -25.67 -2.33
C GLU A 80 -25.82 -26.32 -3.60
N LEU A 81 -24.96 -25.62 -4.33
CA LEU A 81 -24.36 -26.11 -5.57
C LEU A 81 -23.32 -27.20 -5.32
N SER A 82 -23.32 -28.24 -6.19
CA SER A 82 -22.16 -29.13 -6.32
C SER A 82 -20.94 -28.34 -6.79
N GLU A 83 -19.72 -28.83 -6.50
CA GLU A 83 -18.51 -28.13 -6.94
C GLU A 83 -18.44 -28.00 -8.47
N SER A 84 -18.88 -28.98 -9.24
CA SER A 84 -18.93 -28.89 -10.70
C SER A 84 -19.87 -27.77 -11.19
N ASN A 85 -20.98 -27.54 -10.50
CA ASN A 85 -21.89 -26.43 -10.80
C ASN A 85 -21.30 -25.09 -10.35
N MET A 86 -20.63 -25.04 -9.20
CA MET A 86 -19.95 -23.83 -8.73
C MET A 86 -18.84 -23.39 -9.69
N GLN A 87 -18.11 -24.32 -10.32
CA GLN A 87 -17.13 -24.02 -11.37
C GLN A 87 -17.76 -23.30 -12.57
N THR A 88 -19.03 -23.57 -12.89
CA THR A 88 -19.73 -22.85 -13.98
C THR A 88 -20.18 -21.45 -13.57
N VAL A 89 -20.30 -21.17 -12.27
CA VAL A 89 -20.66 -19.85 -11.74
C VAL A 89 -19.43 -18.95 -11.60
N ARG A 90 -18.33 -19.52 -11.08
CA ARG A 90 -17.06 -18.79 -10.95
C ARG A 90 -16.53 -18.36 -12.33
N GLY A 91 -16.22 -17.08 -12.47
CA GLY A 91 -15.73 -16.46 -13.71
C GLY A 91 -16.83 -16.14 -14.74
N ARG A 92 -18.01 -16.79 -14.70
CA ARG A 92 -19.11 -16.55 -15.64
C ARG A 92 -20.21 -15.68 -15.06
N ARG A 93 -20.63 -15.90 -13.81
CA ARG A 93 -21.66 -15.10 -13.14
C ARG A 93 -21.07 -14.23 -12.05
N VAL A 94 -20.12 -14.77 -11.27
CA VAL A 94 -19.38 -14.05 -10.25
C VAL A 94 -17.90 -14.15 -10.57
N ALA A 95 -17.23 -13.01 -10.71
CA ALA A 95 -15.79 -12.94 -10.91
C ALA A 95 -15.12 -12.24 -9.72
N MET A 96 -13.84 -12.52 -9.52
CA MET A 96 -13.07 -11.93 -8.44
C MET A 96 -11.72 -11.36 -8.93
N ILE A 97 -11.38 -10.16 -8.46
CA ILE A 97 -10.06 -9.57 -8.56
C ILE A 97 -9.41 -9.76 -7.19
N PHE A 98 -8.26 -10.45 -7.15
CA PHE A 98 -7.53 -10.72 -5.91
C PHE A 98 -6.63 -9.54 -5.53
N GLN A 99 -6.29 -9.45 -4.25
CA GLN A 99 -5.53 -8.36 -3.64
C GLN A 99 -4.16 -8.10 -4.32
N ASN A 100 -3.48 -9.12 -4.83
CA ASN A 100 -2.14 -8.98 -5.40
C ASN A 100 -2.04 -9.62 -6.79
N ALA A 101 -1.98 -8.78 -7.83
CA ALA A 101 -1.84 -9.24 -9.21
C ALA A 101 -0.56 -10.05 -9.47
N MET A 102 0.54 -9.72 -8.78
CA MET A 102 1.82 -10.41 -8.98
C MET A 102 1.78 -11.86 -8.52
N THR A 103 0.99 -12.17 -7.49
CA THR A 103 0.84 -13.53 -6.98
C THR A 103 -0.34 -14.28 -7.62
N ALA A 104 -1.32 -13.56 -8.16
CA ALA A 104 -2.48 -14.15 -8.81
C ALA A 104 -2.20 -14.61 -10.25
N LEU A 105 -1.25 -13.96 -10.95
CA LEU A 105 -0.86 -14.34 -12.30
C LEU A 105 0.22 -15.44 -12.28
N ASN A 106 0.05 -16.44 -13.15
CA ASN A 106 1.03 -17.51 -13.32
C ASN A 106 2.29 -16.98 -14.06
N PRO A 107 3.49 -16.94 -13.41
CA PRO A 107 4.67 -16.33 -14.00
C PRO A 107 5.25 -17.09 -15.20
N VAL A 108 4.87 -18.35 -15.41
CA VAL A 108 5.38 -19.20 -16.52
C VAL A 108 4.40 -19.32 -17.69
N GLN A 109 3.29 -18.58 -17.67
CA GLN A 109 2.34 -18.47 -18.76
C GLN A 109 2.24 -17.03 -19.26
N THR A 110 2.00 -16.84 -20.57
CA THR A 110 1.78 -15.48 -21.08
C THR A 110 0.43 -14.95 -20.61
N VAL A 111 0.34 -13.63 -20.46
CA VAL A 111 -0.89 -12.99 -19.95
C VAL A 111 -2.09 -13.22 -20.88
N GLY A 112 -1.85 -13.26 -22.19
CA GLY A 112 -2.90 -13.60 -23.15
C GLY A 112 -3.41 -15.04 -23.02
N GLN A 113 -2.53 -15.99 -22.70
CA GLN A 113 -2.93 -17.38 -22.45
C GLN A 113 -3.80 -17.53 -21.21
N GLN A 114 -3.50 -16.79 -20.14
CA GLN A 114 -4.26 -16.83 -18.89
C GLN A 114 -5.68 -16.28 -19.08
N VAL A 115 -5.84 -15.13 -19.76
CA VAL A 115 -7.17 -14.61 -20.10
C VAL A 115 -7.91 -15.55 -21.08
N ALA A 116 -7.20 -16.13 -22.06
CA ALA A 116 -7.76 -17.11 -22.98
C ALA A 116 -8.24 -18.39 -22.28
N GLU A 117 -7.62 -18.79 -21.18
CA GLU A 117 -8.03 -19.95 -20.38
C GLU A 117 -9.43 -19.75 -19.80
N THR A 118 -9.71 -18.60 -19.19
CA THR A 118 -11.04 -18.25 -18.69
C THR A 118 -12.10 -18.35 -19.78
N LEU A 119 -11.82 -17.78 -20.97
CA LEU A 119 -12.74 -17.87 -22.11
C LEU A 119 -12.94 -19.30 -22.62
N ARG A 120 -11.89 -20.15 -22.64
CA ARG A 120 -11.99 -21.55 -23.04
C ARG A 120 -12.88 -22.39 -22.12
N LEU A 121 -12.84 -22.09 -20.83
CA LEU A 121 -13.61 -22.81 -19.81
C LEU A 121 -15.11 -22.49 -19.89
N HIS A 122 -15.46 -21.25 -20.27
CA HIS A 122 -16.83 -20.76 -20.17
C HIS A 122 -17.51 -20.42 -21.50
N THR A 123 -16.77 -20.49 -22.62
CA THR A 123 -17.28 -20.17 -23.96
C THR A 123 -16.84 -21.20 -25.00
N ASP A 124 -17.47 -21.17 -26.19
CA ASP A 124 -17.10 -22.01 -27.34
C ASP A 124 -16.01 -21.37 -28.22
N LEU A 125 -15.42 -20.23 -27.81
CA LEU A 125 -14.38 -19.54 -28.56
C LEU A 125 -13.11 -20.39 -28.68
N ARG A 126 -12.55 -20.52 -29.88
CA ARG A 126 -11.31 -21.25 -30.15
C ARG A 126 -10.48 -20.53 -31.22
N GLY A 127 -9.18 -20.85 -31.27
CA GLY A 127 -8.27 -20.37 -32.32
C GLY A 127 -8.17 -18.86 -32.41
N SER A 128 -8.27 -18.31 -33.61
CA SER A 128 -8.15 -16.86 -33.85
C SER A 128 -9.27 -16.05 -33.23
N ALA A 129 -10.49 -16.56 -33.15
CA ALA A 129 -11.61 -15.88 -32.51
C ALA A 129 -11.36 -15.69 -31.02
N LEU A 130 -10.78 -16.68 -30.35
CA LEU A 130 -10.37 -16.59 -28.93
C LEU A 130 -9.27 -15.52 -28.74
N ARG A 131 -8.22 -15.55 -29.57
CA ARG A 131 -7.14 -14.53 -29.49
C ARG A 131 -7.69 -13.12 -29.72
N ASN A 132 -8.53 -12.93 -30.72
CA ASN A 132 -9.12 -11.63 -31.04
C ASN A 132 -9.97 -11.10 -29.85
N ARG A 133 -10.73 -11.97 -29.16
CA ARG A 133 -11.51 -11.56 -27.97
C ARG A 133 -10.61 -11.14 -26.83
N VAL A 134 -9.49 -11.83 -26.58
CA VAL A 134 -8.50 -11.44 -25.57
C VAL A 134 -7.89 -10.08 -25.90
N VAL A 135 -7.47 -9.87 -27.15
CA VAL A 135 -6.92 -8.57 -27.59
C VAL A 135 -7.95 -7.44 -27.43
N GLN A 136 -9.22 -7.72 -27.74
CA GLN A 136 -10.31 -6.78 -27.50
C GLN A 136 -10.45 -6.45 -26.01
N LEU A 137 -10.43 -7.45 -25.10
CA LEU A 137 -10.47 -7.25 -23.66
C LEU A 137 -9.28 -6.41 -23.17
N PHE A 138 -8.07 -6.65 -23.70
CA PHE A 138 -6.90 -5.84 -23.38
C PHE A 138 -7.07 -4.37 -23.79
N ASN A 139 -7.69 -4.12 -24.96
CA ASN A 139 -8.01 -2.75 -25.37
C ASN A 139 -9.08 -2.12 -24.46
N GLU A 140 -10.12 -2.87 -24.07
CA GLU A 140 -11.18 -2.41 -23.18
C GLU A 140 -10.63 -1.97 -21.80
N VAL A 141 -9.63 -2.69 -21.27
CA VAL A 141 -8.98 -2.32 -20.01
C VAL A 141 -7.78 -1.37 -20.20
N GLY A 142 -7.51 -0.90 -21.42
CA GLY A 142 -6.49 0.10 -21.71
C GLY A 142 -5.05 -0.42 -21.63
N ILE A 143 -4.79 -1.69 -21.96
CA ILE A 143 -3.43 -2.20 -22.14
C ILE A 143 -2.90 -1.72 -23.50
N PRO A 144 -1.77 -0.98 -23.56
CA PRO A 144 -1.20 -0.53 -24.83
C PRO A 144 -0.64 -1.71 -25.62
N ASP A 145 -0.57 -1.59 -26.95
CA ASP A 145 0.00 -2.60 -27.85
C ASP A 145 -0.55 -4.02 -27.59
N SER A 146 -1.86 -4.12 -27.41
CA SER A 146 -2.57 -5.32 -26.92
C SER A 146 -2.23 -6.61 -27.70
N GLU A 147 -2.02 -6.54 -29.02
CA GLU A 147 -1.63 -7.70 -29.83
C GLU A 147 -0.26 -8.25 -29.45
N GLN A 148 0.73 -7.36 -29.20
CA GLN A 148 2.08 -7.76 -28.79
C GLN A 148 2.09 -8.23 -27.33
N ARG A 149 1.35 -7.54 -26.47
CA ARG A 149 1.27 -7.86 -25.04
C ARG A 149 0.62 -9.20 -24.74
N PHE A 150 -0.17 -9.74 -25.68
CA PHE A 150 -0.73 -11.08 -25.57
C PHE A 150 0.34 -12.16 -25.27
N ASP A 151 1.51 -12.03 -25.88
CA ASP A 151 2.59 -13.01 -25.81
C ASP A 151 3.63 -12.67 -24.69
N PHE A 152 3.37 -11.62 -23.88
CA PHE A 152 4.25 -11.22 -22.76
C PHE A 152 3.94 -12.04 -21.51
N TYR A 153 4.99 -12.24 -20.70
CA TYR A 153 4.87 -12.83 -19.38
C TYR A 153 4.57 -11.75 -18.31
N PRO A 154 4.00 -12.12 -17.16
CA PRO A 154 3.70 -11.16 -16.10
C PRO A 154 4.88 -10.27 -15.71
N HIS A 155 6.08 -10.82 -15.58
CA HIS A 155 7.29 -10.09 -15.19
C HIS A 155 7.79 -9.06 -16.21
N GLU A 156 7.27 -9.08 -17.45
CA GLU A 156 7.57 -8.11 -18.50
C GLU A 156 6.61 -6.90 -18.47
N LEU A 157 5.61 -6.92 -17.58
CA LEU A 157 4.58 -5.91 -17.42
C LEU A 157 4.79 -5.10 -16.14
N SER A 158 4.42 -3.83 -16.15
CA SER A 158 4.33 -3.03 -14.91
C SER A 158 3.20 -3.53 -14.00
N GLY A 159 3.25 -3.21 -12.70
CA GLY A 159 2.20 -3.60 -11.74
C GLY A 159 0.80 -3.17 -12.18
N GLY A 160 0.66 -1.94 -12.68
CA GLY A 160 -0.62 -1.46 -13.21
C GLY A 160 -1.09 -2.20 -14.46
N GLN A 161 -0.17 -2.65 -15.33
CA GLN A 161 -0.53 -3.49 -16.48
C GLN A 161 -0.94 -4.90 -16.04
N GLN A 162 -0.25 -5.49 -15.06
CA GLN A 162 -0.65 -6.77 -14.47
C GLN A 162 -2.04 -6.69 -13.85
N GLN A 163 -2.35 -5.60 -13.15
CA GLN A 163 -3.68 -5.36 -12.59
C GLN A 163 -4.75 -5.27 -13.68
N ARG A 164 -4.48 -4.55 -14.79
CA ARG A 164 -5.38 -4.48 -15.94
C ARG A 164 -5.58 -5.86 -16.60
N VAL A 165 -4.55 -6.71 -16.64
CA VAL A 165 -4.69 -8.11 -17.10
C VAL A 165 -5.63 -8.89 -16.17
N MET A 166 -5.50 -8.75 -14.84
CA MET A 166 -6.42 -9.37 -13.88
C MET A 166 -7.86 -8.91 -14.07
N ILE A 167 -8.08 -7.61 -14.28
CA ILE A 167 -9.39 -7.06 -14.59
C ILE A 167 -9.94 -7.65 -15.88
N ALA A 168 -9.12 -7.71 -16.96
CA ALA A 168 -9.51 -8.35 -18.21
C ALA A 168 -9.90 -9.82 -18.04
N MET A 169 -9.16 -10.55 -17.20
CA MET A 169 -9.43 -11.95 -16.88
C MET A 169 -10.75 -12.11 -16.11
N ALA A 170 -11.00 -11.27 -15.11
CA ALA A 170 -12.24 -11.27 -14.35
C ALA A 170 -13.47 -10.92 -15.21
N LEU A 171 -13.31 -9.99 -16.16
CA LEU A 171 -14.40 -9.53 -17.04
C LEU A 171 -14.57 -10.34 -18.33
N ALA A 172 -13.73 -11.35 -18.56
CA ALA A 172 -13.66 -12.09 -19.82
C ALA A 172 -15.01 -12.71 -20.25
N CYS A 173 -15.79 -13.21 -19.28
CA CYS A 173 -17.07 -13.87 -19.48
C CYS A 173 -18.28 -13.00 -19.15
N GLU A 174 -18.11 -11.68 -19.03
CA GLU A 174 -19.18 -10.71 -18.77
C GLU A 174 -20.02 -11.08 -17.52
N PRO A 175 -19.38 -11.14 -16.33
CA PRO A 175 -20.07 -11.54 -15.10
C PRO A 175 -21.16 -10.54 -14.69
N GLU A 176 -22.12 -11.01 -13.88
CA GLU A 176 -23.17 -10.17 -13.27
C GLU A 176 -22.64 -9.46 -12.01
N VAL A 177 -21.70 -10.11 -11.31
CA VAL A 177 -21.10 -9.64 -10.04
C VAL A 177 -19.59 -9.65 -10.12
N LEU A 178 -18.97 -8.56 -9.69
CA LEU A 178 -17.52 -8.45 -9.56
C LEU A 178 -17.17 -8.21 -8.09
N ILE A 179 -16.37 -9.10 -7.52
CA ILE A 179 -15.76 -8.91 -6.21
C ILE A 179 -14.34 -8.40 -6.42
N ALA A 180 -14.04 -7.19 -5.97
CA ALA A 180 -12.72 -6.57 -6.08
C ALA A 180 -12.12 -6.44 -4.68
N ASP A 181 -11.21 -7.38 -4.34
CA ASP A 181 -10.55 -7.42 -3.03
C ASP A 181 -9.25 -6.62 -3.10
N GLU A 182 -9.28 -5.40 -2.57
CA GLU A 182 -8.18 -4.43 -2.59
C GLU A 182 -7.53 -4.28 -3.99
N PRO A 183 -8.30 -3.95 -5.03
CA PRO A 183 -7.84 -4.02 -6.42
C PRO A 183 -6.74 -3.01 -6.77
N THR A 184 -6.40 -2.11 -5.86
CA THR A 184 -5.41 -1.03 -6.07
C THR A 184 -4.24 -1.10 -5.10
N THR A 185 -4.17 -2.09 -4.23
CA THR A 185 -3.05 -2.29 -3.31
C THR A 185 -1.73 -2.45 -4.07
N ALA A 186 -0.69 -1.77 -3.61
CA ALA A 186 0.64 -1.72 -4.23
C ALA A 186 0.71 -1.05 -5.63
N LEU A 187 -0.31 -0.26 -6.00
CA LEU A 187 -0.28 0.60 -7.19
C LEU A 187 0.04 2.05 -6.82
N ASP A 188 0.71 2.74 -7.73
CA ASP A 188 0.88 4.19 -7.64
C ASP A 188 -0.46 4.90 -7.73
N VAL A 189 -0.59 6.05 -7.07
CA VAL A 189 -1.83 6.82 -6.95
C VAL A 189 -2.48 7.12 -8.31
N THR A 190 -1.67 7.50 -9.31
CA THR A 190 -2.16 7.76 -10.68
C THR A 190 -2.73 6.49 -11.35
N ILE A 191 -2.07 5.35 -11.15
CA ILE A 191 -2.55 4.06 -11.69
C ILE A 191 -3.79 3.59 -10.92
N GLN A 192 -3.82 3.79 -9.60
CA GLN A 192 -4.99 3.51 -8.76
C GLN A 192 -6.23 4.25 -9.26
N GLU A 193 -6.13 5.57 -9.48
CA GLU A 193 -7.23 6.38 -10.02
C GLU A 193 -7.72 5.84 -11.39
N GLN A 194 -6.79 5.50 -12.28
CA GLN A 194 -7.15 4.93 -13.58
C GLN A 194 -7.86 3.57 -13.49
N VAL A 195 -7.45 2.71 -12.55
CA VAL A 195 -8.08 1.40 -12.32
C VAL A 195 -9.48 1.57 -11.72
N LEU A 196 -9.64 2.45 -10.74
CA LEU A 196 -10.94 2.71 -10.11
C LEU A 196 -11.93 3.35 -11.09
N LYS A 197 -11.46 4.30 -11.90
CA LYS A 197 -12.26 4.89 -12.98
C LYS A 197 -12.71 3.82 -13.99
N LEU A 198 -11.81 2.94 -14.38
CA LEU A 198 -12.15 1.82 -15.26
C LEU A 198 -13.22 0.91 -14.64
N ILE A 199 -13.09 0.55 -13.37
CA ILE A 199 -14.11 -0.26 -12.66
C ILE A 199 -15.45 0.48 -12.67
N ARG A 200 -15.48 1.80 -12.40
CA ARG A 200 -16.70 2.61 -12.40
C ARG A 200 -17.35 2.65 -13.78
N GLU A 201 -16.58 2.94 -14.85
CA GLU A 201 -17.07 2.95 -16.22
C GLU A 201 -17.66 1.59 -16.65
N LEU A 202 -17.01 0.49 -16.26
CA LEU A 202 -17.49 -0.87 -16.53
C LEU A 202 -18.72 -1.22 -15.70
N THR A 203 -18.81 -0.75 -14.47
CA THR A 203 -20.01 -0.92 -13.61
C THR A 203 -21.22 -0.29 -14.26
N GLU A 204 -21.11 0.94 -14.74
CA GLU A 204 -22.20 1.66 -15.38
C GLU A 204 -22.57 1.08 -16.75
N SER A 205 -21.57 0.86 -17.63
CA SER A 205 -21.78 0.41 -19.00
C SER A 205 -22.28 -1.02 -19.12
N ARG A 206 -21.84 -1.93 -18.23
CA ARG A 206 -22.21 -3.35 -18.21
C ARG A 206 -23.23 -3.72 -17.14
N LYS A 207 -23.66 -2.74 -16.34
CA LYS A 207 -24.58 -2.93 -15.23
C LYS A 207 -24.08 -3.98 -14.23
N LEU A 208 -22.79 -3.98 -13.94
CA LEU A 208 -22.19 -4.87 -12.95
C LEU A 208 -22.66 -4.51 -11.54
N ALA A 209 -22.87 -5.49 -10.67
CA ALA A 209 -22.92 -5.29 -9.24
C ALA A 209 -21.50 -5.51 -8.68
N VAL A 210 -20.92 -4.50 -8.02
CA VAL A 210 -19.54 -4.56 -7.55
C VAL A 210 -19.47 -4.57 -6.05
N LEU A 211 -18.76 -5.54 -5.46
CA LEU A 211 -18.28 -5.51 -4.08
C LEU A 211 -16.84 -5.04 -4.10
N LEU A 212 -16.60 -3.82 -3.64
CA LEU A 212 -15.27 -3.23 -3.51
C LEU A 212 -14.79 -3.36 -2.07
N ILE A 213 -13.79 -4.19 -1.83
CA ILE A 213 -13.13 -4.29 -0.52
C ILE A 213 -11.92 -3.39 -0.53
N THR A 214 -11.84 -2.48 0.44
CA THR A 214 -10.70 -1.58 0.60
C THR A 214 -10.60 -1.11 2.06
N HIS A 215 -9.40 -0.68 2.45
CA HIS A 215 -9.15 0.05 3.69
C HIS A 215 -8.95 1.56 3.44
N ASP A 216 -8.96 2.00 2.18
CA ASP A 216 -8.74 3.39 1.78
C ASP A 216 -10.07 4.14 1.69
N MET A 217 -10.34 5.02 2.66
CA MET A 217 -11.55 5.84 2.72
C MET A 217 -11.67 6.82 1.55
N GLY A 218 -10.55 7.21 0.97
CA GLY A 218 -10.55 8.06 -0.21
C GLY A 218 -11.03 7.33 -1.46
N VAL A 219 -10.66 6.09 -1.60
CA VAL A 219 -11.20 5.21 -2.64
C VAL A 219 -12.71 5.09 -2.49
N VAL A 220 -13.20 4.87 -1.26
CA VAL A 220 -14.64 4.77 -0.97
C VAL A 220 -15.36 6.04 -1.38
N ARG A 221 -14.89 7.21 -0.90
CA ARG A 221 -15.51 8.52 -1.17
C ARG A 221 -15.67 8.80 -2.66
N ASN A 222 -14.64 8.46 -3.46
CA ASN A 222 -14.59 8.79 -4.88
C ASN A 222 -15.22 7.72 -5.80
N THR A 223 -15.48 6.50 -5.28
CA THR A 223 -15.79 5.37 -6.17
C THR A 223 -17.08 4.65 -5.77
N ALA A 224 -17.42 4.55 -4.49
CA ALA A 224 -18.56 3.75 -4.04
C ALA A 224 -19.89 4.52 -4.04
N ASP A 225 -21.00 3.79 -4.11
CA ASP A 225 -22.35 4.33 -3.95
C ASP A 225 -22.87 4.08 -2.52
N GLU A 226 -22.55 2.91 -1.95
CA GLU A 226 -22.89 2.51 -0.58
C GLU A 226 -21.64 2.01 0.13
N VAL A 227 -21.60 2.14 1.44
CA VAL A 227 -20.50 1.65 2.28
C VAL A 227 -21.02 0.85 3.48
N ALA A 228 -20.34 -0.24 3.80
CA ALA A 228 -20.50 -0.95 5.06
C ALA A 228 -19.18 -1.03 5.79
N VAL A 229 -19.19 -0.73 7.08
CA VAL A 229 -18.03 -0.80 7.96
C VAL A 229 -18.04 -2.14 8.68
N MET A 230 -16.94 -2.88 8.52
CA MET A 230 -16.75 -4.19 9.14
C MET A 230 -15.74 -4.11 10.28
N TYR A 231 -16.15 -4.58 11.45
CA TYR A 231 -15.31 -4.61 12.65
C TYR A 231 -15.48 -5.95 13.38
N GLN A 232 -14.38 -6.64 13.67
CA GLN A 232 -14.33 -7.92 14.40
C GLN A 232 -15.34 -8.99 13.90
N GLY A 233 -15.50 -9.09 12.58
CA GLY A 233 -16.36 -10.11 11.95
C GLY A 233 -17.82 -9.70 11.77
N GLU A 234 -18.19 -8.49 12.12
CA GLU A 234 -19.57 -7.96 12.03
C GLU A 234 -19.63 -6.69 11.18
N ILE A 235 -20.75 -6.47 10.50
CA ILE A 235 -21.05 -5.17 9.89
C ILE A 235 -21.70 -4.30 10.96
N ILE A 236 -20.99 -3.25 11.39
CA ILE A 236 -21.43 -2.35 12.45
C ILE A 236 -22.19 -1.13 11.93
N GLU A 237 -21.93 -0.71 10.71
CA GLU A 237 -22.60 0.42 10.08
C GLU A 237 -22.77 0.19 8.58
N ARG A 238 -23.89 0.65 8.01
CA ARG A 238 -24.17 0.69 6.57
C ARG A 238 -24.89 1.98 6.24
N ALA A 239 -24.45 2.67 5.19
CA ALA A 239 -25.04 3.93 4.72
C ALA A 239 -24.73 4.18 3.24
N ASP A 240 -25.44 5.12 2.62
CA ASP A 240 -24.98 5.77 1.40
C ASP A 240 -23.66 6.50 1.68
N VAL A 241 -22.76 6.56 0.69
CA VAL A 241 -21.41 7.13 0.89
C VAL A 241 -21.48 8.57 1.40
N ASP A 242 -22.37 9.41 0.84
CA ASP A 242 -22.50 10.80 1.27
C ASP A 242 -22.95 10.93 2.74
N ASP A 243 -23.94 10.14 3.17
CA ASP A 243 -24.41 10.13 4.57
C ASP A 243 -23.32 9.61 5.52
N PHE A 244 -22.60 8.58 5.11
CA PHE A 244 -21.50 8.01 5.90
C PHE A 244 -20.41 9.04 6.23
N PHE A 245 -19.94 9.80 5.24
CA PHE A 245 -18.87 10.78 5.46
C PHE A 245 -19.32 12.03 6.23
N HIS A 246 -20.61 12.43 6.12
CA HIS A 246 -21.12 13.61 6.80
C HIS A 246 -21.72 13.31 8.19
N ASN A 247 -22.22 12.09 8.40
CA ASN A 247 -22.99 11.74 9.61
C ASN A 247 -22.71 10.28 10.07
N PRO A 248 -21.45 9.91 10.35
CA PRO A 248 -21.10 8.57 10.83
C PRO A 248 -21.75 8.30 12.18
N LYS A 249 -22.40 7.15 12.33
CA LYS A 249 -23.18 6.80 13.53
C LYS A 249 -22.32 6.11 14.58
N GLU A 250 -21.48 5.18 14.13
CA GLU A 250 -20.65 4.36 15.01
C GLU A 250 -19.32 5.07 15.38
N GLU A 251 -18.84 4.88 16.60
CA GLU A 251 -17.59 5.47 17.06
C GLU A 251 -16.38 5.02 16.23
N TYR A 252 -16.37 3.75 15.83
CA TYR A 252 -15.32 3.21 15.00
C TYR A 252 -15.32 3.84 13.59
N SER A 253 -16.49 4.07 13.00
CA SER A 253 -16.62 4.79 11.73
C SER A 253 -16.10 6.22 11.80
N ARG A 254 -16.38 6.93 12.91
CA ARG A 254 -15.82 8.27 13.15
C ARG A 254 -14.31 8.24 13.20
N ARG A 255 -13.72 7.29 13.93
CA ARG A 255 -12.24 7.14 13.98
C ARG A 255 -11.62 6.89 12.61
N LEU A 256 -12.28 6.09 11.74
CA LEU A 256 -11.81 5.86 10.37
C LEU A 256 -11.85 7.14 9.53
N ILE A 257 -12.87 7.98 9.73
CA ILE A 257 -13.01 9.26 9.02
C ILE A 257 -12.05 10.31 9.60
N ASP A 258 -11.91 10.39 10.92
CA ASP A 258 -10.99 11.30 11.62
C ASP A 258 -9.52 11.00 11.31
N ALA A 259 -9.20 9.77 10.89
CA ALA A 259 -7.87 9.40 10.42
C ALA A 259 -7.57 9.89 8.99
N LEU A 260 -8.54 10.50 8.30
CA LEU A 260 -8.29 11.18 7.02
C LEU A 260 -7.54 12.50 7.25
N PRO A 261 -6.69 12.92 6.29
CA PRO A 261 -5.81 14.06 6.49
C PRO A 261 -6.59 15.37 6.67
N ASP A 262 -6.26 16.08 7.73
CA ASP A 262 -6.71 17.46 7.94
C ASP A 262 -5.74 18.42 7.22
N LEU A 263 -6.20 19.07 6.18
CA LEU A 263 -5.46 20.08 5.42
C LEU A 263 -5.50 21.48 6.06
N SER A 264 -6.09 21.63 7.24
CA SER A 264 -6.22 22.92 7.93
C SER A 264 -5.01 23.25 8.82
N HIS A 265 -4.18 22.26 9.18
CA HIS A 265 -3.04 22.42 10.06
C HIS A 265 -1.75 21.96 9.38
N PHE A 266 -0.79 22.88 9.27
CA PHE A 266 0.55 22.60 8.76
C PHE A 266 1.60 22.86 9.83
N GLN A 267 2.69 22.08 9.81
CA GLN A 267 3.83 22.31 10.66
C GLN A 267 4.55 23.60 10.23
N SER A 268 4.92 24.46 11.19
CA SER A 268 5.69 25.66 10.87
C SER A 268 7.16 25.31 10.62
N ALA A 269 7.69 25.76 9.49
CA ALA A 269 9.10 25.54 9.16
C ALA A 269 9.96 26.60 9.83
N ALA A 270 10.91 26.18 10.68
CA ALA A 270 12.03 27.01 11.10
C ALA A 270 13.28 26.52 10.36
N VAL A 271 13.73 27.26 9.37
CA VAL A 271 14.97 26.94 8.65
C VAL A 271 16.12 27.58 9.41
N GLU A 272 16.77 26.81 10.28
CA GLU A 272 18.10 27.09 10.78
C GLU A 272 19.15 26.34 9.93
N GLU A 273 20.42 26.36 10.34
CA GLU A 273 21.51 25.70 9.61
C GLU A 273 21.15 24.26 9.18
N PRO A 274 21.37 23.87 7.91
CA PRO A 274 20.99 22.55 7.41
C PRO A 274 21.79 21.44 8.07
N LEU A 275 21.09 20.41 8.59
CA LEU A 275 21.67 19.17 9.09
C LEU A 275 22.17 18.29 7.95
N LEU A 276 21.35 18.12 6.91
CA LEU A 276 21.65 17.41 5.67
C LEU A 276 21.48 18.34 4.48
N GLN A 277 22.43 18.35 3.57
CA GLN A 277 22.35 19.10 2.33
C GLN A 277 22.79 18.22 1.14
N LEU A 278 21.98 18.23 0.10
CA LEU A 278 22.24 17.59 -1.19
C LEU A 278 22.40 18.67 -2.25
N ASP A 279 23.49 18.60 -3.05
CA ASP A 279 23.77 19.52 -4.14
C ASP A 279 23.97 18.75 -5.45
N ASP A 280 23.06 18.89 -6.41
CA ASP A 280 23.10 18.31 -7.77
C ASP A 280 23.39 16.79 -7.78
N VAL A 281 22.81 16.04 -6.82
CA VAL A 281 23.08 14.60 -6.64
C VAL A 281 22.55 13.81 -7.83
N LYS A 282 23.42 12.95 -8.41
CA LYS A 282 23.13 12.08 -9.54
C LYS A 282 23.47 10.64 -9.21
N ILE A 283 22.52 9.72 -9.51
CA ILE A 283 22.69 8.28 -9.32
C ILE A 283 22.27 7.58 -10.60
N HIS A 284 23.23 6.96 -11.26
CA HIS A 284 23.06 6.35 -12.57
C HIS A 284 23.44 4.88 -12.52
N PHE A 285 22.53 3.99 -12.93
CA PHE A 285 22.79 2.55 -13.02
C PHE A 285 23.11 2.14 -14.45
N PRO A 286 24.22 1.43 -14.70
CA PRO A 286 24.60 1.03 -16.05
C PRO A 286 23.68 -0.05 -16.60
N ILE A 287 23.12 0.16 -17.81
CA ILE A 287 22.40 -0.84 -18.58
C ILE A 287 23.43 -1.64 -19.38
N ARG A 288 23.55 -2.93 -19.05
CA ARG A 288 24.50 -3.84 -19.72
C ARG A 288 23.75 -4.74 -20.71
N LYS A 289 24.28 -4.88 -21.95
CA LYS A 289 23.72 -5.77 -22.99
C LYS A 289 24.80 -6.68 -23.58
N GLY A 290 24.31 -7.80 -24.13
CA GLY A 290 25.12 -8.80 -24.82
C GLY A 290 25.92 -9.72 -23.90
N VAL A 291 26.57 -10.75 -24.49
CA VAL A 291 27.34 -11.77 -23.77
C VAL A 291 28.53 -11.16 -22.99
N LEU A 292 29.09 -10.06 -23.47
CA LEU A 292 30.21 -9.35 -22.86
C LEU A 292 29.78 -8.30 -21.82
N GLN A 293 28.50 -8.23 -21.45
CA GLN A 293 27.95 -7.30 -20.43
C GLN A 293 28.44 -5.84 -20.63
N ARG A 294 28.52 -5.37 -21.89
CA ARG A 294 28.95 -4.00 -22.18
C ARG A 294 27.88 -3.00 -21.77
N VAL A 295 28.31 -1.92 -21.12
CA VAL A 295 27.43 -0.80 -20.80
C VAL A 295 27.01 -0.12 -22.11
N VAL A 296 25.71 -0.11 -22.38
CA VAL A 296 25.12 0.48 -23.60
C VAL A 296 24.36 1.77 -23.29
N ASP A 297 23.92 1.94 -22.04
CA ASP A 297 23.18 3.11 -21.57
C ASP A 297 23.18 3.15 -20.03
N HIS A 298 22.57 4.18 -19.44
CA HIS A 298 22.41 4.32 -18.00
C HIS A 298 20.96 4.66 -17.65
N THR A 299 20.39 3.94 -16.69
CA THR A 299 19.14 4.36 -16.03
C THR A 299 19.50 5.47 -15.06
N ARG A 300 18.96 6.68 -15.27
CA ARG A 300 19.13 7.84 -14.38
C ARG A 300 18.09 7.79 -13.28
N ALA A 301 18.38 7.04 -12.22
CA ALA A 301 17.45 6.88 -11.10
C ALA A 301 17.29 8.19 -10.30
N VAL A 302 18.36 8.99 -10.21
CA VAL A 302 18.36 10.35 -9.66
C VAL A 302 19.22 11.22 -10.60
N ASP A 303 18.71 12.38 -11.00
CA ASP A 303 19.33 13.23 -12.02
C ASP A 303 19.29 14.71 -11.61
N GLY A 304 20.21 15.11 -10.72
CA GLY A 304 20.41 16.49 -10.30
C GLY A 304 19.47 16.95 -9.18
N VAL A 305 19.33 16.16 -8.12
CA VAL A 305 18.50 16.51 -6.96
C VAL A 305 19.28 17.37 -5.98
N SER A 306 18.70 18.52 -5.59
CA SER A 306 19.20 19.41 -4.54
C SER A 306 18.10 19.67 -3.51
N LEU A 307 18.39 19.41 -2.23
CA LEU A 307 17.49 19.69 -1.11
C LEU A 307 18.30 19.90 0.18
N ALA A 308 17.67 20.51 1.18
CA ALA A 308 18.24 20.66 2.51
C ALA A 308 17.23 20.28 3.57
N ILE A 309 17.70 19.68 4.67
CA ILE A 309 16.90 19.31 5.84
C ILE A 309 17.51 19.96 7.07
N GLY A 310 16.72 20.73 7.82
CA GLY A 310 17.11 21.38 9.08
C GLY A 310 17.10 20.41 10.27
N ARG A 311 17.52 20.91 11.43
CA ARG A 311 17.41 20.16 12.69
C ARG A 311 15.97 20.12 13.18
N ALA A 312 15.57 18.98 13.75
CA ALA A 312 14.21 18.71 14.21
C ALA A 312 13.14 18.98 13.13
N GLU A 313 13.52 18.87 11.86
CA GLU A 313 12.66 19.07 10.70
C GLU A 313 12.24 17.73 10.09
N THR A 314 11.02 17.68 9.58
CA THR A 314 10.56 16.62 8.68
C THR A 314 10.49 17.18 7.26
N TYR A 315 11.33 16.63 6.37
CA TYR A 315 11.26 16.85 4.94
C TYR A 315 10.57 15.65 4.27
N ALA A 316 9.40 15.85 3.70
CA ALA A 316 8.70 14.81 2.95
C ALA A 316 9.18 14.78 1.50
N LEU A 317 9.63 13.62 1.04
CA LEU A 317 9.99 13.36 -0.35
C LEU A 317 8.90 12.51 -0.99
N VAL A 318 8.09 13.11 -1.87
CA VAL A 318 6.89 12.49 -2.44
C VAL A 318 7.01 12.25 -3.94
N GLY A 319 6.22 11.35 -4.49
CA GLY A 319 6.18 11.03 -5.92
C GLY A 319 5.80 9.57 -6.16
N GLU A 320 5.55 9.19 -7.41
CA GLU A 320 5.21 7.82 -7.80
C GLU A 320 6.33 6.81 -7.50
N SER A 321 5.99 5.52 -7.44
CA SER A 321 6.97 4.43 -7.33
C SER A 321 7.94 4.48 -8.51
N GLY A 322 9.21 4.20 -8.26
CA GLY A 322 10.25 4.30 -9.30
C GLY A 322 10.70 5.74 -9.63
N SER A 323 10.20 6.79 -8.97
CA SER A 323 10.67 8.17 -9.18
C SER A 323 12.08 8.45 -8.64
N GLY A 324 12.68 7.50 -7.88
CA GLY A 324 14.06 7.59 -7.39
C GLY A 324 14.21 7.92 -5.90
N LYS A 325 13.12 8.08 -5.15
CA LYS A 325 13.11 8.46 -3.72
C LYS A 325 13.94 7.53 -2.82
N SER A 326 13.63 6.24 -2.83
CA SER A 326 14.35 5.23 -2.02
C SER A 326 15.81 5.10 -2.45
N THR A 327 16.11 5.29 -3.75
CA THR A 327 17.48 5.33 -4.28
C THR A 327 18.25 6.50 -3.69
N LEU A 328 17.62 7.69 -3.61
CA LEU A 328 18.21 8.86 -2.96
C LEU A 328 18.49 8.62 -1.49
N GLY A 329 17.52 8.05 -0.75
CA GLY A 329 17.69 7.68 0.66
C GLY A 329 18.86 6.72 0.91
N ARG A 330 19.03 5.71 0.04
CA ARG A 330 20.16 4.77 0.11
C ARG A 330 21.51 5.43 -0.20
N ALA A 331 21.54 6.38 -1.13
CA ALA A 331 22.77 7.12 -1.46
C ALA A 331 23.23 8.01 -0.31
N ILE A 332 22.33 8.64 0.45
CA ILE A 332 22.67 9.40 1.66
C ILE A 332 23.38 8.50 2.69
N LEU A 333 22.97 7.23 2.81
CA LEU A 333 23.60 6.24 3.67
C LEU A 333 24.88 5.63 3.08
N ASN A 334 25.32 6.09 1.89
CA ASN A 334 26.42 5.52 1.14
C ASN A 334 26.25 4.00 0.91
N LEU A 335 25.01 3.57 0.63
CA LEU A 335 24.65 2.21 0.22
C LEU A 335 24.61 2.09 -1.31
N GLU A 336 24.40 3.23 -2.00
CA GLU A 336 24.47 3.38 -3.46
C GLU A 336 25.53 4.45 -3.78
N SER A 337 26.32 4.20 -4.83
CA SER A 337 27.31 5.17 -5.27
C SER A 337 26.68 6.31 -6.06
N ILE A 338 27.06 7.54 -5.79
CA ILE A 338 26.65 8.70 -6.59
C ILE A 338 27.54 8.86 -7.82
N ALA A 339 26.94 9.25 -8.93
CA ALA A 339 27.66 9.53 -10.18
C ALA A 339 28.13 11.00 -10.27
N GLY A 340 27.59 11.87 -9.44
CA GLY A 340 27.96 13.28 -9.36
C GLY A 340 27.15 14.00 -8.28
N GLY A 341 27.55 15.24 -7.98
CA GLY A 341 26.97 16.05 -6.91
C GLY A 341 27.63 15.83 -5.56
N ARG A 342 27.05 16.38 -4.50
CA ARG A 342 27.57 16.35 -3.12
C ARG A 342 26.48 16.03 -2.13
N VAL A 343 26.87 15.27 -1.09
CA VAL A 343 26.05 14.99 0.09
C VAL A 343 26.82 15.47 1.32
N SER A 344 26.30 16.48 2.01
CA SER A 344 26.92 17.04 3.21
C SER A 344 26.03 16.79 4.43
N PHE A 345 26.63 16.28 5.50
CA PHE A 345 25.95 16.08 6.79
C PHE A 345 26.73 16.82 7.89
N ASN A 346 26.07 17.67 8.66
CA ASN A 346 26.71 18.59 9.61
C ASN A 346 27.88 19.39 8.97
N GLY A 347 27.68 19.86 7.72
CA GLY A 347 28.65 20.65 6.97
C GLY A 347 29.87 19.85 6.43
N LYS A 348 29.87 18.51 6.56
CA LYS A 348 30.93 17.65 6.06
C LYS A 348 30.45 16.76 4.91
N GLU A 349 31.22 16.70 3.84
CA GLU A 349 30.93 15.82 2.71
C GLU A 349 31.11 14.35 3.10
N ILE A 350 30.12 13.49 2.77
CA ILE A 350 30.07 12.09 3.19
C ILE A 350 30.01 11.09 2.03
N GLN A 351 29.78 11.55 0.79
CA GLN A 351 29.53 10.68 -0.37
C GLN A 351 30.71 9.77 -0.74
N ASP A 352 31.94 10.22 -0.54
CA ASP A 352 33.16 9.50 -0.92
C ASP A 352 33.84 8.79 0.25
N LEU A 353 33.19 8.77 1.43
CA LEU A 353 33.77 8.15 2.62
C LEU A 353 33.82 6.62 2.49
N GLY A 354 34.95 6.04 2.86
CA GLY A 354 35.10 4.60 2.96
C GLY A 354 34.28 4.00 4.11
N ARG A 355 34.11 2.67 4.10
CA ARG A 355 33.26 1.95 5.08
C ARG A 355 33.57 2.30 6.55
N LYS A 356 34.86 2.45 6.89
CA LYS A 356 35.28 2.78 8.27
C LYS A 356 35.00 4.24 8.63
N GLU A 357 35.20 5.15 7.67
CA GLU A 357 34.98 6.58 7.85
C GLU A 357 33.49 6.92 7.96
N MET A 358 32.63 6.11 7.32
CA MET A 358 31.18 6.25 7.38
C MET A 358 30.56 5.75 8.70
N LEU A 359 31.27 4.96 9.52
CA LEU A 359 30.71 4.41 10.76
C LEU A 359 30.18 5.48 11.76
N PRO A 360 30.88 6.60 12.03
CA PRO A 360 30.34 7.65 12.90
C PRO A 360 29.05 8.26 12.36
N TYR A 361 28.95 8.43 11.03
CA TYR A 361 27.75 8.97 10.38
C TYR A 361 26.61 7.98 10.40
N ARG A 362 26.87 6.66 10.30
CA ARG A 362 25.83 5.64 10.44
C ARG A 362 25.23 5.57 11.84
N LYS A 363 25.94 6.04 12.86
CA LYS A 363 25.35 6.25 14.18
C LYS A 363 24.38 7.43 14.16
N GLN A 364 24.73 8.52 13.48
CA GLN A 364 23.94 9.76 13.43
C GLN A 364 22.80 9.69 12.40
N ILE A 365 22.92 8.86 11.36
CA ILE A 365 21.91 8.69 10.31
C ILE A 365 21.42 7.24 10.33
N GLN A 366 20.15 7.05 10.64
CA GLN A 366 19.51 5.73 10.67
C GLN A 366 18.43 5.61 9.60
N VAL A 367 17.95 4.39 9.38
CA VAL A 367 16.90 4.11 8.38
C VAL A 367 15.82 3.20 8.94
N ILE A 368 14.58 3.53 8.61
CA ILE A 368 13.40 2.68 8.77
C ILE A 368 13.00 2.27 7.36
N PHE A 369 13.09 0.97 7.06
CA PHE A 369 12.81 0.42 5.73
C PHE A 369 11.31 0.19 5.51
N GLN A 370 10.90 0.18 4.25
CA GLN A 370 9.53 -0.02 3.78
C GLN A 370 8.87 -1.29 4.33
N ASN A 371 9.60 -2.39 4.40
CA ASN A 371 9.09 -3.66 4.93
C ASN A 371 9.84 -4.01 6.23
N PRO A 372 9.21 -3.83 7.40
CA PRO A 372 9.86 -4.09 8.67
C PRO A 372 10.22 -5.58 8.85
N PHE A 373 9.37 -6.50 8.35
CA PHE A 373 9.63 -7.94 8.47
C PHE A 373 10.89 -8.36 7.71
N SER A 374 11.04 -7.92 6.46
CA SER A 374 12.22 -8.26 5.65
C SER A 374 13.50 -7.55 6.11
N SER A 375 13.38 -6.46 6.87
CA SER A 375 14.50 -5.70 7.41
C SER A 375 15.08 -6.25 8.71
N MET A 376 14.41 -7.24 9.31
CA MET A 376 14.81 -7.87 10.57
C MET A 376 15.26 -9.30 10.34
N ASN A 377 16.26 -9.75 11.12
CA ASN A 377 16.63 -11.15 11.12
C ASN A 377 15.59 -11.97 11.92
N PRO A 378 14.81 -12.88 11.29
CA PRO A 378 13.75 -13.61 11.98
C PRO A 378 14.23 -14.62 13.02
N ARG A 379 15.55 -14.85 13.10
CA ARG A 379 16.17 -15.77 14.08
C ARG A 379 16.63 -15.07 15.34
N LEU A 380 16.60 -13.74 15.39
CA LEU A 380 16.95 -12.94 16.55
C LEU A 380 15.69 -12.53 17.30
N SER A 381 15.79 -12.45 18.63
CA SER A 381 14.75 -11.84 19.46
C SER A 381 14.69 -10.32 19.24
N VAL A 382 13.57 -9.71 19.64
CA VAL A 382 13.38 -8.26 19.53
C VAL A 382 14.47 -7.49 20.27
N GLY A 383 14.87 -7.93 21.47
CA GLY A 383 15.98 -7.33 22.23
C GLY A 383 17.30 -7.41 21.49
N GLU A 384 17.60 -8.55 20.84
CA GLU A 384 18.83 -8.70 20.02
C GLU A 384 18.79 -7.79 18.79
N ILE A 385 17.64 -7.66 18.11
CA ILE A 385 17.45 -6.78 16.96
C ILE A 385 17.68 -5.32 17.34
N ILE A 386 17.13 -4.86 18.47
CA ILE A 386 17.32 -3.48 18.96
C ILE A 386 18.79 -3.23 19.32
N THR A 387 19.47 -4.20 19.95
CA THR A 387 20.86 -4.05 20.38
C THR A 387 21.91 -4.26 19.28
N GLU A 388 21.56 -4.85 18.14
CA GLU A 388 22.47 -5.10 17.04
C GLU A 388 23.22 -3.83 16.61
N GLY A 389 22.48 -2.70 16.45
CA GLY A 389 23.05 -1.39 16.12
C GLY A 389 23.99 -0.87 17.20
N MET A 390 23.62 -1.00 18.48
CA MET A 390 24.43 -0.54 19.61
C MET A 390 25.79 -1.26 19.65
N ILE A 391 25.78 -2.58 19.41
CA ILE A 391 26.98 -3.41 19.42
C ILE A 391 27.86 -3.13 18.19
N SER A 392 27.27 -3.13 17.00
CA SER A 392 28.01 -2.98 15.74
C SER A 392 28.62 -1.59 15.56
N LEU A 393 28.01 -0.56 16.12
CA LEU A 393 28.48 0.83 16.10
C LEU A 393 29.31 1.20 17.34
N GLY A 394 29.56 0.24 18.25
CA GLY A 394 30.51 0.40 19.35
C GLY A 394 30.09 1.38 20.44
N LEU A 395 28.80 1.36 20.87
CA LEU A 395 28.34 2.24 21.95
C LEU A 395 28.98 1.94 23.32
N GLY A 396 29.69 0.81 23.47
CA GLY A 396 30.44 0.49 24.69
C GLY A 396 29.59 0.11 25.91
N LEU A 397 28.27 -0.05 25.75
CA LEU A 397 27.34 -0.39 26.83
C LEU A 397 27.56 -1.83 27.32
N ASN A 398 27.56 -2.05 28.63
CA ASN A 398 27.53 -3.37 29.23
C ASN A 398 26.14 -4.03 29.06
N LYS A 399 25.98 -5.29 29.49
CA LYS A 399 24.71 -6.02 29.29
C LYS A 399 23.53 -5.37 30.03
N GLU A 400 23.75 -4.97 31.28
CA GLU A 400 22.69 -4.37 32.12
C GLU A 400 22.22 -3.01 31.54
N GLU A 401 23.15 -2.20 31.06
CA GLU A 401 22.85 -0.92 30.39
C GLU A 401 22.07 -1.14 29.09
N ARG A 402 22.41 -2.17 28.31
CA ARG A 402 21.65 -2.53 27.10
C ARG A 402 20.25 -3.02 27.42
N ASP A 403 20.10 -3.91 28.41
CA ASP A 403 18.79 -4.45 28.82
C ASP A 403 17.87 -3.30 29.29
N LYS A 404 18.39 -2.38 30.10
CA LYS A 404 17.65 -1.18 30.51
C LYS A 404 17.25 -0.30 29.31
N ARG A 405 18.16 -0.11 28.36
CA ARG A 405 17.90 0.68 27.15
C ARG A 405 16.83 0.03 26.27
N ILE A 406 16.78 -1.31 26.16
CA ILE A 406 15.73 -2.04 25.45
C ILE A 406 14.37 -1.75 26.10
N ASP A 407 14.26 -1.87 27.43
CA ASP A 407 13.02 -1.63 28.17
C ASP A 407 12.52 -0.19 27.97
N GLU A 408 13.42 0.79 28.03
CA GLU A 408 13.11 2.20 27.76
C GLU A 408 12.60 2.41 26.34
N LEU A 409 13.27 1.83 25.35
CA LEU A 409 12.91 1.96 23.93
C LEU A 409 11.58 1.28 23.61
N LEU A 410 11.36 0.06 24.11
CA LEU A 410 10.09 -0.64 23.92
C LEU A 410 8.93 0.15 24.53
N THR A 411 9.12 0.68 25.75
CA THR A 411 8.11 1.53 26.38
C THR A 411 7.84 2.79 25.56
N ARG A 412 8.87 3.44 25.02
CA ARG A 412 8.74 4.64 24.16
C ARG A 412 7.95 4.39 22.88
N VAL A 413 8.12 3.22 22.29
CA VAL A 413 7.33 2.84 21.10
C VAL A 413 6.00 2.17 21.47
N GLN A 414 5.55 2.32 22.72
CA GLN A 414 4.27 1.81 23.24
C GLN A 414 4.16 0.28 23.15
N LEU A 415 5.27 -0.42 23.38
CA LEU A 415 5.35 -1.87 23.52
C LEU A 415 5.79 -2.22 24.95
N GLY A 416 5.34 -3.39 25.44
CA GLY A 416 5.77 -3.86 26.76
C GLY A 416 7.22 -4.38 26.74
N PRO A 417 8.01 -4.17 27.83
CA PRO A 417 9.35 -4.74 27.97
C PRO A 417 9.41 -6.26 27.81
N GLU A 418 8.33 -6.98 28.18
CA GLU A 418 8.19 -8.42 28.04
C GLU A 418 8.32 -8.90 26.59
N PHE A 419 8.15 -8.04 25.62
CA PHE A 419 8.31 -8.36 24.20
C PHE A 419 9.77 -8.51 23.76
N ALA A 420 10.73 -8.08 24.56
CA ALA A 420 12.16 -8.19 24.24
C ALA A 420 12.62 -9.62 23.92
N SER A 421 11.99 -10.64 24.55
CA SER A 421 12.33 -12.05 24.36
C SER A 421 11.62 -12.74 23.20
N ARG A 422 10.63 -12.09 22.58
CA ARG A 422 9.85 -12.64 21.46
C ARG A 422 10.55 -12.48 20.11
N TYR A 423 10.07 -13.23 19.11
CA TYR A 423 10.62 -13.23 17.76
C TYR A 423 9.70 -12.45 16.79
N PRO A 424 10.24 -11.90 15.67
CA PRO A 424 9.48 -11.07 14.73
C PRO A 424 8.18 -11.71 14.21
N HIS A 425 8.15 -13.02 14.01
CA HIS A 425 6.98 -13.71 13.48
C HIS A 425 5.78 -13.79 14.47
N GLU A 426 5.98 -13.39 15.72
CA GLU A 426 4.93 -13.36 16.76
C GLU A 426 4.20 -11.99 16.82
N PHE A 427 4.54 -11.04 15.94
CA PHE A 427 4.05 -9.67 15.98
C PHE A 427 3.22 -9.28 14.76
N SER A 428 2.26 -8.37 14.96
CA SER A 428 1.54 -7.71 13.87
C SER A 428 2.45 -6.75 13.09
N GLY A 429 2.04 -6.36 11.87
CA GLY A 429 2.79 -5.40 11.04
C GLY A 429 3.07 -4.07 11.76
N GLY A 430 2.08 -3.53 12.48
CA GLY A 430 2.24 -2.29 13.25
C GLY A 430 3.21 -2.43 14.44
N GLN A 431 3.18 -3.57 15.13
CA GLN A 431 4.14 -3.86 16.20
C GLN A 431 5.56 -4.02 15.66
N LEU A 432 5.73 -4.68 14.50
CA LEU A 432 7.04 -4.77 13.83
C LEU A 432 7.55 -3.40 13.41
N GLN A 433 6.67 -2.51 12.94
CA GLN A 433 7.05 -1.14 12.61
C GLN A 433 7.54 -0.37 13.85
N ARG A 434 6.87 -0.50 14.98
CA ARG A 434 7.30 0.08 16.26
C ARG A 434 8.66 -0.47 16.72
N ILE A 435 8.93 -1.76 16.51
CA ILE A 435 10.23 -2.39 16.77
C ILE A 435 11.31 -1.81 15.82
N ALA A 436 11.00 -1.58 14.53
CA ALA A 436 11.91 -0.96 13.59
C ALA A 436 12.27 0.48 13.99
N ILE A 437 11.30 1.24 14.50
CA ILE A 437 11.50 2.57 15.07
C ILE A 437 12.41 2.49 16.31
N ALA A 438 12.13 1.57 17.26
CA ALA A 438 12.96 1.36 18.45
C ALA A 438 14.41 1.02 18.09
N ARG A 439 14.63 0.15 17.08
CA ARG A 439 15.94 -0.20 16.55
C ARG A 439 16.68 1.02 16.00
N ALA A 440 16.00 1.88 15.25
CA ALA A 440 16.62 3.10 14.71
C ALA A 440 17.00 4.08 15.82
N LEU A 441 16.17 4.25 16.84
CA LEU A 441 16.40 5.14 17.99
C LEU A 441 17.48 4.61 18.94
N ALA A 442 17.84 3.33 18.88
CA ALA A 442 18.75 2.70 19.84
C ALA A 442 20.13 3.36 19.92
N VAL A 443 20.56 4.00 18.85
CA VAL A 443 21.87 4.67 18.72
C VAL A 443 21.80 6.19 18.83
N GLU A 444 20.63 6.75 19.16
CA GLU A 444 20.39 8.20 19.30
C GLU A 444 20.76 8.99 18.03
N PRO A 445 20.10 8.73 16.89
CA PRO A 445 20.41 9.39 15.64
C PRO A 445 19.96 10.86 15.63
N GLU A 446 20.62 11.70 14.81
CA GLU A 446 20.20 13.07 14.51
C GLU A 446 19.21 13.09 13.30
N LEU A 447 19.34 12.13 12.37
CA LEU A 447 18.50 11.98 11.18
C LEU A 447 18.00 10.55 11.04
N ILE A 448 16.71 10.37 10.77
CA ILE A 448 16.16 9.08 10.37
C ILE A 448 15.56 9.20 8.96
N ILE A 449 16.00 8.34 8.05
CA ILE A 449 15.41 8.17 6.74
C ILE A 449 14.27 7.16 6.87
N CYS A 450 13.03 7.61 6.72
CA CYS A 450 11.83 6.79 6.75
C CYS A 450 11.43 6.44 5.31
N ASP A 451 11.79 5.25 4.83
CA ASP A 451 11.47 4.81 3.47
C ASP A 451 10.12 4.08 3.47
N GLU A 452 9.05 4.80 3.13
CA GLU A 452 7.65 4.34 3.14
C GLU A 452 7.23 3.61 4.45
N PRO A 453 7.43 4.21 5.62
CA PRO A 453 7.31 3.50 6.90
C PRO A 453 5.89 3.07 7.25
N THR A 454 4.89 3.53 6.51
CA THR A 454 3.47 3.29 6.82
C THR A 454 2.71 2.64 5.65
N SER A 455 3.38 2.33 4.53
CA SER A 455 2.72 1.83 3.30
C SER A 455 2.02 0.48 3.45
N ALA A 456 2.48 -0.36 4.38
CA ALA A 456 1.92 -1.69 4.63
C ALA A 456 0.99 -1.74 5.86
N LEU A 457 0.58 -0.56 6.40
CA LEU A 457 -0.21 -0.46 7.62
C LEU A 457 -1.63 0.01 7.33
N ASP A 458 -2.58 -0.52 8.11
CA ASP A 458 -3.96 -0.04 8.11
C ASP A 458 -4.06 1.42 8.58
N VAL A 459 -5.14 2.10 8.21
CA VAL A 459 -5.33 3.54 8.43
C VAL A 459 -5.18 3.94 9.90
N SER A 460 -5.78 3.18 10.83
CA SER A 460 -5.68 3.49 12.28
C SER A 460 -4.27 3.28 12.82
N ILE A 461 -3.61 2.18 12.46
CA ILE A 461 -2.24 1.89 12.88
C ILE A 461 -1.27 2.89 12.25
N ARG A 462 -1.53 3.34 11.02
CA ARG A 462 -0.78 4.39 10.34
C ARG A 462 -0.79 5.69 11.14
N ALA A 463 -1.97 6.14 11.56
CA ALA A 463 -2.12 7.35 12.37
C ALA A 463 -1.31 7.25 13.67
N GLU A 464 -1.43 6.15 14.40
CA GLU A 464 -0.66 5.91 15.63
C GLU A 464 0.86 5.94 15.41
N VAL A 465 1.36 5.40 14.30
CA VAL A 465 2.80 5.43 13.97
C VAL A 465 3.26 6.83 13.61
N LEU A 466 2.43 7.62 12.90
CA LEU A 466 2.74 9.01 12.58
C LEU A 466 2.78 9.88 13.84
N ASP A 467 1.81 9.73 14.75
CA ASP A 467 1.78 10.41 16.05
C ASP A 467 3.03 10.06 16.87
N LEU A 468 3.39 8.77 16.91
CA LEU A 468 4.61 8.32 17.58
C LEU A 468 5.87 9.00 16.99
N LEU A 469 6.00 9.10 15.66
CA LEU A 469 7.15 9.77 15.04
C LEU A 469 7.20 11.26 15.38
N GLN A 470 6.06 11.94 15.48
CA GLN A 470 5.98 13.34 15.92
C GLN A 470 6.37 13.51 17.40
N GLU A 471 5.89 12.62 18.27
CA GLU A 471 6.28 12.60 19.68
C GLU A 471 7.79 12.43 19.84
N LEU A 472 8.36 11.47 19.12
CA LEU A 472 9.80 11.21 19.13
C LEU A 472 10.61 12.41 18.60
N GLN A 473 10.11 13.11 17.57
CA GLN A 473 10.75 14.33 17.08
C GLN A 473 10.75 15.44 18.14
N ARG A 474 9.64 15.65 18.82
CA ARG A 474 9.53 16.64 19.91
C ARG A 474 10.43 16.29 21.09
N ASP A 475 10.49 15.01 21.49
CA ASP A 475 11.22 14.56 22.67
C ASP A 475 12.73 14.49 22.45
N PHE A 476 13.18 14.07 21.26
CA PHE A 476 14.60 13.81 20.95
C PHE A 476 15.21 14.79 19.94
N GLY A 477 14.43 15.69 19.34
CA GLY A 477 14.92 16.61 18.31
C GLY A 477 15.40 15.94 17.02
N VAL A 478 14.91 14.73 16.73
CA VAL A 478 15.30 13.96 15.55
C VAL A 478 14.73 14.61 14.29
N SER A 479 15.53 14.69 13.23
CA SER A 479 15.08 15.11 11.91
C SER A 479 14.66 13.91 11.07
N TYR A 480 13.70 14.11 10.16
CA TYR A 480 13.23 13.05 9.27
C TYR A 480 13.39 13.42 7.79
N LEU A 481 13.94 12.49 6.99
CA LEU A 481 13.65 12.42 5.57
C LEU A 481 12.54 11.38 5.39
N PHE A 482 11.32 11.84 5.18
CA PHE A 482 10.13 10.99 5.09
C PHE A 482 9.79 10.73 3.62
N ILE A 483 10.08 9.53 3.14
CA ILE A 483 9.79 9.11 1.78
C ILE A 483 8.42 8.45 1.73
N THR A 484 7.54 8.94 0.87
CA THR A 484 6.19 8.38 0.70
C THR A 484 5.65 8.64 -0.71
N HIS A 485 4.70 7.82 -1.13
CA HIS A 485 3.84 8.11 -2.28
C HIS A 485 2.47 8.64 -1.85
N ASP A 486 2.16 8.58 -0.57
CA ASP A 486 0.88 9.01 0.01
C ASP A 486 0.98 10.47 0.49
N LEU A 487 0.38 11.38 -0.29
CA LEU A 487 0.32 12.80 0.05
C LEU A 487 -0.62 13.11 1.21
N SER A 488 -1.50 12.18 1.57
CA SER A 488 -2.50 12.38 2.62
C SER A 488 -1.88 12.55 4.02
N ILE A 489 -0.71 11.95 4.26
CA ILE A 489 -0.02 12.01 5.56
C ILE A 489 0.92 13.21 5.69
N VAL A 490 1.21 13.90 4.59
CA VAL A 490 2.17 15.02 4.55
C VAL A 490 1.74 16.22 5.41
N PRO A 491 0.46 16.66 5.41
CA PRO A 491 0.02 17.82 6.18
C PRO A 491 0.31 17.70 7.67
N SER A 492 0.08 16.52 8.23
CA SER A 492 0.24 16.28 9.67
C SER A 492 1.71 16.24 10.12
N LEU A 493 2.64 15.81 9.24
CA LEU A 493 4.00 15.48 9.63
C LEU A 493 5.07 16.43 9.08
N ALA A 494 4.91 16.90 7.84
CA ALA A 494 5.98 17.55 7.10
C ALA A 494 6.03 19.07 7.29
N HIS A 495 7.25 19.60 7.39
CA HIS A 495 7.55 21.04 7.34
C HIS A 495 7.80 21.46 5.89
N HIS A 496 8.63 20.71 5.17
CA HIS A 496 8.93 20.92 3.75
C HIS A 496 8.59 19.67 2.93
N VAL A 497 8.29 19.88 1.67
CA VAL A 497 7.95 18.84 0.70
C VAL A 497 8.78 19.01 -0.56
N GLY A 498 9.32 17.92 -1.06
CA GLY A 498 9.92 17.81 -2.38
C GLY A 498 9.18 16.78 -3.22
N VAL A 499 8.79 17.16 -4.43
CA VAL A 499 8.08 16.29 -5.37
C VAL A 499 9.06 15.74 -6.40
N MET A 500 9.22 14.41 -6.42
CA MET A 500 10.10 13.72 -7.37
C MET A 500 9.33 13.09 -8.53
N GLN A 501 9.79 13.32 -9.75
CA GLN A 501 9.32 12.68 -10.96
C GLN A 501 10.50 12.27 -11.84
N MET A 502 10.55 10.99 -12.27
CA MET A 502 11.57 10.46 -13.19
C MET A 502 13.00 10.86 -12.80
N GLY A 503 13.37 10.71 -11.54
CA GLY A 503 14.70 11.00 -11.02
C GLY A 503 14.98 12.48 -10.72
N LYS A 504 14.06 13.38 -10.94
CA LYS A 504 14.23 14.83 -10.74
C LYS A 504 13.30 15.35 -9.65
N LEU A 505 13.79 16.35 -8.90
CA LEU A 505 12.96 17.15 -8.02
C LEU A 505 12.28 18.23 -8.88
N VAL A 506 10.97 18.08 -9.11
CA VAL A 506 10.21 18.95 -10.02
C VAL A 506 9.59 20.14 -9.31
N GLU A 507 9.33 20.02 -8.01
CA GLU A 507 8.80 21.08 -7.17
C GLU A 507 9.23 20.87 -5.72
N GLN A 508 9.50 21.95 -4.98
CA GLN A 508 9.77 21.92 -3.55
C GLN A 508 9.34 23.20 -2.86
N GLY A 509 8.93 23.10 -1.62
CA GLY A 509 8.48 24.24 -0.80
C GLY A 509 8.01 23.80 0.58
N THR A 510 7.35 24.70 1.32
CA THR A 510 6.68 24.32 2.56
C THR A 510 5.52 23.38 2.28
N ALA A 511 5.14 22.56 3.24
CA ALA A 511 4.01 21.64 3.09
C ALA A 511 2.73 22.40 2.68
N GLU A 512 2.47 23.55 3.31
CA GLU A 512 1.34 24.42 2.94
C GLU A 512 1.39 24.85 1.48
N GLN A 513 2.54 25.35 1.00
CA GLN A 513 2.67 25.81 -0.40
C GLN A 513 2.39 24.70 -1.39
N ILE A 514 3.04 23.55 -1.22
CA ILE A 514 2.92 22.43 -2.16
C ILE A 514 1.51 21.84 -2.17
N LEU A 515 0.85 21.75 -1.02
CA LEU A 515 -0.46 21.09 -0.90
C LEU A 515 -1.63 22.01 -1.24
N THR A 516 -1.47 23.34 -1.06
CA THR A 516 -2.57 24.29 -1.33
C THR A 516 -2.40 25.07 -2.64
N ARG A 517 -1.16 25.29 -3.10
CA ARG A 517 -0.83 26.12 -4.28
C ARG A 517 0.26 25.50 -5.14
N PRO A 518 0.06 24.24 -5.63
CA PRO A 518 1.04 23.59 -6.48
C PRO A 518 1.20 24.32 -7.81
N GLU A 519 2.44 24.54 -8.23
CA GLU A 519 2.76 25.22 -9.50
C GLU A 519 3.02 24.20 -10.62
N HIS A 520 3.68 23.08 -10.31
CA HIS A 520 4.03 22.09 -11.31
C HIS A 520 2.83 21.20 -11.70
N PRO A 521 2.58 20.95 -13.01
CA PRO A 521 1.43 20.15 -13.46
C PRO A 521 1.38 18.73 -12.87
N TYR A 522 2.53 18.12 -12.65
CA TYR A 522 2.62 16.79 -12.03
C TYR A 522 2.16 16.82 -10.56
N THR A 523 2.58 17.83 -9.80
CA THR A 523 2.13 18.01 -8.40
C THR A 523 0.62 18.23 -8.34
N GLN A 524 0.08 19.03 -9.28
CA GLN A 524 -1.36 19.25 -9.40
C GLN A 524 -2.11 17.94 -9.70
N ALA A 525 -1.56 17.09 -10.56
CA ALA A 525 -2.13 15.79 -10.87
C ALA A 525 -2.10 14.85 -9.66
N LEU A 526 -0.97 14.78 -8.94
CA LEU A 526 -0.84 13.99 -7.71
C LEU A 526 -1.82 14.43 -6.63
N LEU A 527 -2.04 15.74 -6.46
CA LEU A 527 -2.95 16.27 -5.44
C LEU A 527 -4.43 16.07 -5.77
N LYS A 528 -4.79 15.98 -7.06
CA LYS A 528 -6.17 15.63 -7.45
C LYS A 528 -6.58 14.22 -7.05
N SER A 529 -5.62 13.33 -6.94
CA SER A 529 -5.86 11.95 -6.53
C SER A 529 -5.87 11.74 -5.02
N VAL A 530 -5.49 12.77 -4.24
CA VAL A 530 -5.65 12.75 -2.77
C VAL A 530 -7.12 12.98 -2.43
N PRO A 531 -7.74 12.04 -1.69
CA PRO A 531 -9.12 12.22 -1.25
C PRO A 531 -9.26 13.48 -0.40
N ARG A 532 -10.12 14.38 -0.81
CA ARG A 532 -10.49 15.56 -0.01
C ARG A 532 -11.86 15.31 0.60
N ILE A 533 -11.97 15.51 1.89
CA ILE A 533 -13.26 15.79 2.49
C ILE A 533 -13.44 17.29 2.28
N ASP A 534 -14.23 17.66 1.26
CA ASP A 534 -14.70 19.05 1.20
C ASP A 534 -15.60 19.29 2.41
N PRO A 535 -15.38 20.38 3.16
CA PRO A 535 -16.15 20.68 4.36
C PRO A 535 -17.63 20.88 4.08
#